data_4be0e533ab8c6231f26fea5c27914273
#
_entry.id   4be0e533ab8c6231f26fea5c27914273
#
_cell.length_a   1.000
_cell.length_b   1.000
_cell.length_c   1.000
_cell.angle_alpha   90.00
_cell.angle_beta   90.00
_cell.angle_gamma   90.00
#
_symmetry.space_group_name_H-M   'P 1'
#
loop_
_entity.id
_entity.type
_entity.pdbx_description
1 polymer ?
#
loop_
_entity_poly.entity_id
_entity_poly.type
_entity_poly.pdbx_seq_one_letter_code
_entity_poly.pdbx_strand_id
1 'polypeptide(L)'
;MTGRFAPTPSGRMHIGNVYAMLGAWLSARKSGDSIRLRIEDIDEPRVVPGAAETMMRDLEWLGLGWDDEPVFQSSRHALYQEALELLSKLSFDEISDIISTGSNDSKPCSTTAGNEAATSEATPLIYPCFCSRADIRAASAPQEGDRFTVYPGTCRRLIASEPQRAKQRLANNDRHSMRIATADTTITFHDEVFGTQQYNLAHDIGDIIVRRSDGIYSYQLAVTVDDLDMGITDIVRGRDLLRSNALQIYIRKALINAGFKPSEPTQPFHPADGSNKPDDVTISYAHLPLIDNAAGQRLAKRERSLDLGILTAHGATAQQIIGYCAWLLGLQGDLKHTKPQPMSADEALGVFSWDAVRTNTSDRTLDQGEFNAYSDCRPYSAVLFCSFILQLYSAIAFSQSIIPNQADIR
;
A
#
# COMPACT_ATOMS: atom_id res chain seq x y z
N MET A 1 -16.84 -10.47 -3.82
CA MET A 1 -15.79 -9.44 -3.96
C MET A 1 -14.43 -10.12 -4.14
N THR A 2 -13.38 -9.40 -4.49
CA THR A 2 -12.02 -9.95 -4.61
C THR A 2 -11.05 -9.05 -3.84
N GLY A 3 -10.40 -9.60 -2.81
CA GLY A 3 -9.36 -8.93 -2.05
C GLY A 3 -7.97 -9.08 -2.68
N ARG A 4 -6.96 -8.42 -2.11
CA ARG A 4 -5.58 -8.62 -2.54
C ARG A 4 -4.56 -8.43 -1.43
N PHE A 5 -3.47 -9.19 -1.51
CA PHE A 5 -2.19 -8.85 -0.93
C PHE A 5 -1.37 -8.02 -1.94
N ALA A 6 -0.68 -7.01 -1.46
CA ALA A 6 0.11 -6.11 -2.31
C ALA A 6 1.47 -5.76 -1.67
N PRO A 7 2.33 -6.76 -1.37
CA PRO A 7 3.61 -6.50 -0.75
C PRO A 7 4.65 -5.97 -1.74
N THR A 8 5.48 -5.03 -1.28
CA THR A 8 6.69 -4.59 -2.00
C THR A 8 7.88 -5.45 -1.55
N PRO A 9 8.58 -6.16 -2.46
CA PRO A 9 9.65 -7.09 -2.12
C PRO A 9 10.98 -6.36 -1.82
N SER A 10 10.98 -5.50 -0.83
CA SER A 10 12.09 -4.64 -0.43
C SER A 10 12.82 -5.13 0.83
N GLY A 11 12.73 -6.43 1.11
CA GLY A 11 13.26 -7.15 2.27
C GLY A 11 12.21 -8.08 2.87
N ARG A 12 12.50 -8.64 4.05
CA ARG A 12 11.53 -9.49 4.75
C ARG A 12 10.35 -8.69 5.29
N MET A 13 9.24 -9.39 5.49
CA MET A 13 8.07 -8.82 6.15
C MET A 13 8.36 -8.57 7.63
N HIS A 14 7.75 -7.53 8.17
CA HIS A 14 7.70 -7.23 9.60
C HIS A 14 6.25 -7.30 10.10
N ILE A 15 6.04 -7.25 11.40
CA ILE A 15 4.71 -7.35 12.03
C ILE A 15 3.68 -6.40 11.38
N GLY A 16 4.07 -5.17 11.01
CA GLY A 16 3.16 -4.23 10.35
C GLY A 16 2.66 -4.69 8.98
N ASN A 17 3.50 -5.43 8.22
CA ASN A 17 3.06 -6.05 6.97
C ASN A 17 2.06 -7.18 7.25
N VAL A 18 2.39 -8.06 8.20
CA VAL A 18 1.50 -9.18 8.58
C VAL A 18 0.15 -8.66 9.08
N TYR A 19 0.15 -7.62 9.90
CA TYR A 19 -1.07 -6.98 10.40
C TYR A 19 -1.98 -6.50 9.27
N ALA A 20 -1.42 -5.79 8.28
CA ALA A 20 -2.20 -5.31 7.13
C ALA A 20 -2.68 -6.47 6.24
N MET A 21 -1.85 -7.49 6.03
CA MET A 21 -2.21 -8.67 5.22
C MET A 21 -3.23 -9.55 5.94
N LEU A 22 -3.12 -9.71 7.26
CA LEU A 22 -4.14 -10.40 8.04
C LEU A 22 -5.49 -9.70 7.91
N GLY A 23 -5.53 -8.37 8.03
CA GLY A 23 -6.78 -7.61 7.83
C GLY A 23 -7.38 -7.81 6.45
N ALA A 24 -6.55 -7.80 5.39
CA ALA A 24 -7.01 -8.04 4.02
C ALA A 24 -7.53 -9.47 3.82
N TRP A 25 -6.83 -10.46 4.38
CA TRP A 25 -7.24 -11.86 4.31
C TRP A 25 -8.57 -12.10 5.04
N LEU A 26 -8.68 -11.57 6.25
CA LEU A 26 -9.89 -11.70 7.07
C LEU A 26 -11.11 -11.07 6.39
N SER A 27 -10.95 -9.89 5.79
CA SER A 27 -12.02 -9.21 5.05
C SER A 27 -12.54 -10.07 3.90
N ALA A 28 -11.65 -10.49 3.01
CA ALA A 28 -12.01 -11.31 1.85
C ALA A 28 -12.61 -12.66 2.28
N ARG A 29 -11.95 -13.41 3.17
CA ARG A 29 -12.40 -14.74 3.58
C ARG A 29 -13.69 -14.73 4.39
N LYS A 30 -13.95 -13.66 5.16
CA LYS A 30 -15.21 -13.51 5.90
C LYS A 30 -16.42 -13.43 4.98
N SER A 31 -16.25 -12.81 3.83
CA SER A 31 -17.28 -12.71 2.78
C SER A 31 -17.33 -13.96 1.88
N GLY A 32 -16.46 -14.94 2.07
CA GLY A 32 -16.32 -16.11 1.21
C GLY A 32 -15.68 -15.79 -0.15
N ASP A 33 -14.98 -14.69 -0.25
CA ASP A 33 -14.41 -14.15 -1.47
C ASP A 33 -12.98 -14.63 -1.72
N SER A 34 -12.51 -14.46 -2.97
CA SER A 34 -11.11 -14.71 -3.34
C SER A 34 -10.18 -13.62 -2.85
N ILE A 35 -8.90 -13.97 -2.68
CA ILE A 35 -7.83 -13.03 -2.41
C ILE A 35 -6.66 -13.31 -3.36
N ARG A 36 -6.16 -12.28 -4.03
CA ARG A 36 -5.08 -12.36 -5.02
C ARG A 36 -3.76 -11.84 -4.45
N LEU A 37 -2.65 -12.34 -4.96
CA LEU A 37 -1.33 -11.85 -4.59
C LEU A 37 -0.74 -11.03 -5.73
N ARG A 38 -0.42 -9.76 -5.44
CA ARG A 38 0.33 -8.87 -6.34
C ARG A 38 1.64 -8.46 -5.69
N ILE A 39 2.76 -8.79 -6.32
CA ILE A 39 4.09 -8.36 -5.90
C ILE A 39 4.37 -6.99 -6.51
N GLU A 40 4.56 -5.97 -5.67
CA GLU A 40 4.77 -4.58 -6.10
C GLU A 40 6.28 -4.30 -6.28
N ASP A 41 6.84 -4.83 -7.36
CA ASP A 41 8.26 -4.81 -7.72
C ASP A 41 8.61 -3.82 -8.86
N ILE A 42 7.73 -2.86 -9.16
CA ILE A 42 7.91 -1.89 -10.25
C ILE A 42 9.11 -0.95 -10.04
N ASP A 43 9.50 -0.66 -8.79
CA ASP A 43 10.67 0.16 -8.45
C ASP A 43 11.89 -0.76 -8.24
N GLU A 44 12.43 -1.30 -9.33
CA GLU A 44 13.52 -2.28 -9.34
C GLU A 44 14.68 -1.98 -8.38
N PRO A 45 15.18 -0.72 -8.25
CA PRO A 45 16.25 -0.39 -7.32
C PRO A 45 15.93 -0.68 -5.84
N ARG A 46 14.65 -0.88 -5.50
CA ARG A 46 14.19 -1.19 -4.14
C ARG A 46 13.94 -2.68 -3.93
N VAL A 47 13.93 -3.45 -5.00
CA VAL A 47 13.70 -4.90 -4.95
C VAL A 47 14.94 -5.60 -4.38
N VAL A 48 14.72 -6.46 -3.40
CA VAL A 48 15.76 -7.34 -2.86
C VAL A 48 15.61 -8.72 -3.48
N PRO A 49 16.66 -9.26 -4.15
CA PRO A 49 16.59 -10.59 -4.74
C PRO A 49 16.12 -11.66 -3.73
N GLY A 50 15.17 -12.51 -4.14
CA GLY A 50 14.62 -13.57 -3.31
C GLY A 50 13.61 -13.10 -2.23
N ALA A 51 13.32 -11.79 -2.15
CA ALA A 51 12.38 -11.27 -1.16
C ALA A 51 10.94 -11.66 -1.48
N ALA A 52 10.54 -11.68 -2.74
CA ALA A 52 9.19 -12.07 -3.15
C ALA A 52 8.89 -13.53 -2.75
N GLU A 53 9.78 -14.45 -3.07
CA GLU A 53 9.67 -15.87 -2.72
C GLU A 53 9.67 -16.08 -1.20
N THR A 54 10.45 -15.26 -0.49
CA THR A 54 10.46 -15.32 0.98
C THR A 54 9.14 -14.84 1.56
N MET A 55 8.57 -13.75 1.03
CA MET A 55 7.25 -13.24 1.46
C MET A 55 6.14 -14.25 1.19
N MET A 56 6.15 -14.92 0.04
CA MET A 56 5.18 -15.97 -0.27
C MET A 56 5.27 -17.13 0.75
N ARG A 57 6.47 -17.64 1.03
CA ARG A 57 6.65 -18.67 2.05
C ARG A 57 6.25 -18.21 3.46
N ASP A 58 6.51 -16.96 3.81
CA ASP A 58 6.10 -16.38 5.08
C ASP A 58 4.57 -16.31 5.19
N LEU A 59 3.85 -15.93 4.10
CA LEU A 59 2.38 -15.92 4.06
C LEU A 59 1.80 -17.32 4.19
N GLU A 60 2.32 -18.31 3.47
CA GLU A 60 1.92 -19.72 3.57
C GLU A 60 2.13 -20.26 4.99
N TRP A 61 3.29 -19.97 5.58
CA TRP A 61 3.61 -20.38 6.95
C TRP A 61 2.67 -19.76 8.00
N LEU A 62 2.21 -18.51 7.76
CA LEU A 62 1.24 -17.83 8.61
C LEU A 62 -0.19 -18.36 8.43
N GLY A 63 -0.47 -19.20 7.41
CA GLY A 63 -1.80 -19.65 7.05
C GLY A 63 -2.60 -18.61 6.23
N LEU A 64 -1.92 -17.61 5.65
CA LEU A 64 -2.52 -16.57 4.84
C LEU A 64 -2.41 -16.93 3.35
N GLY A 65 -3.12 -17.99 2.93
CA GLY A 65 -3.15 -18.42 1.54
C GLY A 65 -3.89 -17.44 0.64
N TRP A 66 -3.47 -17.42 -0.63
CA TRP A 66 -4.12 -16.65 -1.70
C TRP A 66 -4.60 -17.58 -2.82
N ASP A 67 -5.42 -17.06 -3.71
CA ASP A 67 -5.95 -17.75 -4.86
C ASP A 67 -5.21 -17.26 -6.12
N ASP A 68 -5.15 -18.09 -7.16
CA ASP A 68 -4.52 -17.81 -8.45
C ASP A 68 -2.98 -17.64 -8.39
N GLU A 69 -2.38 -17.49 -9.57
CA GLU A 69 -0.93 -17.25 -9.70
C GLU A 69 -0.57 -15.81 -9.27
N PRO A 70 0.57 -15.62 -8.59
CA PRO A 70 1.03 -14.28 -8.20
C PRO A 70 1.28 -13.37 -9.41
N VAL A 71 0.80 -12.14 -9.34
CA VAL A 71 1.03 -11.11 -10.35
C VAL A 71 2.21 -10.24 -9.95
N PHE A 72 3.15 -9.99 -10.86
CA PHE A 72 4.32 -9.14 -10.65
C PHE A 72 4.16 -7.83 -11.43
N GLN A 73 4.27 -6.68 -10.78
CA GLN A 73 4.14 -5.37 -11.44
C GLN A 73 5.22 -5.13 -12.50
N SER A 74 6.43 -5.64 -12.31
CA SER A 74 7.53 -5.54 -13.27
C SER A 74 7.21 -6.17 -14.64
N SER A 75 6.30 -7.14 -14.71
CA SER A 75 5.85 -7.76 -15.95
C SER A 75 4.75 -6.98 -16.68
N ARG A 76 4.21 -5.91 -16.09
CA ARG A 76 2.99 -5.24 -16.53
C ARG A 76 3.21 -3.87 -17.18
N HIS A 77 4.43 -3.53 -17.58
CA HIS A 77 4.76 -2.24 -18.17
C HIS A 77 3.90 -1.87 -19.39
N ALA A 78 3.56 -2.84 -20.24
CA ALA A 78 2.71 -2.62 -21.42
C ALA A 78 1.30 -2.15 -21.02
N LEU A 79 0.75 -2.74 -19.95
CA LEU A 79 -0.57 -2.39 -19.43
C LEU A 79 -0.59 -0.95 -18.85
N TYR A 80 0.46 -0.57 -18.13
CA TYR A 80 0.57 0.80 -17.59
C TYR A 80 0.79 1.82 -18.71
N GLN A 81 1.50 1.44 -19.77
CA GLN A 81 1.67 2.30 -20.95
C GLN A 81 0.33 2.51 -21.66
N GLU A 82 -0.44 1.45 -21.89
CA GLU A 82 -1.79 1.53 -22.46
C GLU A 82 -2.70 2.43 -21.62
N ALA A 83 -2.73 2.23 -20.31
CA ALA A 83 -3.52 3.05 -19.39
C ALA A 83 -3.12 4.54 -19.48
N LEU A 84 -1.83 4.85 -19.51
CA LEU A 84 -1.35 6.22 -19.66
C LEU A 84 -1.73 6.83 -21.00
N GLU A 85 -1.66 6.07 -22.09
CA GLU A 85 -2.06 6.50 -23.43
C GLU A 85 -3.57 6.79 -23.51
N LEU A 86 -4.39 5.95 -22.88
CA LEU A 86 -5.84 6.18 -22.79
C LEU A 86 -6.13 7.47 -22.02
N LEU A 87 -5.54 7.65 -20.84
CA LEU A 87 -5.70 8.87 -20.06
C LEU A 87 -5.19 10.12 -20.79
N SER A 88 -4.16 9.99 -21.63
CA SER A 88 -3.60 11.11 -22.41
C SER A 88 -4.52 11.60 -23.53
N LYS A 89 -5.52 10.82 -23.92
CA LYS A 89 -6.51 11.20 -24.93
C LYS A 89 -7.67 12.02 -24.34
N LEU A 90 -7.81 12.03 -23.02
CA LEU A 90 -8.86 12.76 -22.32
C LEU A 90 -8.45 14.22 -22.09
N SER A 91 -9.41 15.11 -22.15
CA SER A 91 -9.27 16.47 -21.65
C SER A 91 -9.58 16.53 -20.15
N PHE A 92 -9.02 17.56 -19.51
CA PHE A 92 -9.28 17.83 -18.10
C PHE A 92 -10.77 18.16 -17.86
N ASP A 93 -11.41 18.92 -18.77
CA ASP A 93 -12.80 19.35 -18.62
C ASP A 93 -13.76 18.17 -18.69
N GLU A 94 -13.55 17.20 -19.62
CA GLU A 94 -14.36 15.99 -19.73
C GLU A 94 -14.41 15.21 -18.41
N ILE A 95 -13.26 15.04 -17.75
CA ILE A 95 -13.21 14.29 -16.49
C ILE A 95 -13.78 15.11 -15.34
N SER A 96 -13.59 16.42 -15.33
CA SER A 96 -14.18 17.29 -14.31
C SER A 96 -15.71 17.22 -14.32
N ASP A 97 -16.32 17.20 -15.48
CA ASP A 97 -17.77 17.09 -15.66
C ASP A 97 -18.30 15.73 -15.18
N ILE A 98 -17.64 14.63 -15.57
CA ILE A 98 -18.02 13.25 -15.15
C ILE A 98 -17.98 13.09 -13.63
N ILE A 99 -16.94 13.62 -12.99
CA ILE A 99 -16.81 13.52 -11.53
C ILE A 99 -17.85 14.37 -10.81
N SER A 100 -18.16 15.55 -11.33
CA SER A 100 -19.10 16.51 -10.71
C SER A 100 -20.56 16.08 -10.84
N THR A 101 -20.93 15.44 -11.94
CA THR A 101 -22.31 15.03 -12.21
C THR A 101 -22.69 13.68 -11.62
N GLY A 102 -21.71 12.86 -11.24
CA GLY A 102 -21.94 11.49 -10.75
C GLY A 102 -22.60 10.55 -11.77
N SER A 103 -22.84 11.02 -13.03
CA SER A 103 -23.49 10.28 -14.08
C SER A 103 -22.49 9.86 -15.15
N ASN A 104 -22.47 8.57 -15.48
CA ASN A 104 -21.73 8.03 -16.62
C ASN A 104 -22.50 8.20 -17.94
N ASP A 105 -23.62 8.91 -17.96
CA ASP A 105 -24.43 9.21 -19.15
C ASP A 105 -23.90 10.45 -19.90
N SER A 106 -22.62 10.50 -20.22
CA SER A 106 -22.11 11.45 -21.20
C SER A 106 -22.38 10.92 -22.62
N LYS A 107 -23.61 11.17 -23.13
CA LYS A 107 -23.79 11.29 -24.58
C LYS A 107 -22.83 12.35 -25.09
N PRO A 108 -22.11 12.11 -26.20
CA PRO A 108 -21.32 13.17 -26.80
C PRO A 108 -22.27 14.35 -27.10
N CYS A 109 -21.98 15.51 -26.51
CA CYS A 109 -22.70 16.75 -26.77
C CYS A 109 -22.60 17.02 -28.26
N SER A 110 -23.69 16.78 -28.99
CA SER A 110 -23.81 17.22 -30.37
C SER A 110 -23.82 18.76 -30.38
N THR A 111 -22.74 19.31 -30.88
CA THR A 111 -22.54 20.76 -31.14
C THR A 111 -23.73 21.36 -31.86
N THR A 112 -24.48 22.18 -31.16
CA THR A 112 -25.26 23.25 -31.83
C THR A 112 -24.30 24.38 -32.21
N ALA A 113 -24.21 24.62 -33.51
CA ALA A 113 -23.44 25.68 -34.12
C ALA A 113 -23.80 27.06 -33.56
N GLY A 114 -22.79 27.89 -33.34
CA GLY A 114 -22.92 29.33 -33.28
C GLY A 114 -22.15 29.99 -32.16
N ASN A 115 -20.83 30.15 -32.30
CA ASN A 115 -20.10 31.42 -32.21
C ASN A 115 -18.58 31.14 -32.36
N GLU A 116 -18.00 31.83 -33.33
CA GLU A 116 -16.56 31.95 -33.51
C GLU A 116 -15.96 32.62 -32.26
N ALA A 117 -15.36 31.84 -31.37
CA ALA A 117 -14.50 32.34 -30.33
C ALA A 117 -13.31 31.36 -30.19
N ALA A 118 -12.13 31.92 -30.34
CA ALA A 118 -10.79 31.37 -30.13
C ALA A 118 -10.74 29.92 -29.69
N THR A 119 -10.17 29.04 -30.52
CA THR A 119 -9.83 27.64 -30.18
C THR A 119 -8.82 27.63 -29.06
N SER A 120 -9.29 27.73 -27.82
CA SER A 120 -8.53 27.34 -26.64
C SER A 120 -8.32 25.82 -26.76
N GLU A 121 -7.09 25.39 -27.07
CA GLU A 121 -6.76 23.95 -26.99
C GLU A 121 -7.19 23.46 -25.61
N ALA A 122 -8.06 22.44 -25.54
CA ALA A 122 -8.54 21.86 -24.28
C ALA A 122 -7.34 21.45 -23.40
N THR A 123 -7.40 21.75 -22.11
CA THR A 123 -6.33 21.39 -21.19
C THR A 123 -6.21 19.87 -21.11
N PRO A 124 -5.05 19.29 -21.41
CA PRO A 124 -4.89 17.83 -21.38
C PRO A 124 -4.98 17.30 -19.94
N LEU A 125 -5.62 16.15 -19.75
CA LEU A 125 -5.68 15.47 -18.46
C LEU A 125 -4.27 15.05 -18.00
N ILE A 126 -3.47 14.52 -18.92
CA ILE A 126 -2.07 14.13 -18.67
C ILE A 126 -1.15 15.15 -19.33
N TYR A 127 -0.20 15.68 -18.56
CA TYR A 127 0.68 16.73 -19.04
C TYR A 127 2.14 16.55 -18.57
N PRO A 128 3.14 17.07 -19.34
CA PRO A 128 4.54 17.02 -18.95
C PRO A 128 4.86 18.01 -17.82
N CYS A 129 5.61 17.54 -16.83
CA CYS A 129 6.11 18.34 -15.73
C CYS A 129 7.63 18.38 -15.72
N PHE A 130 8.19 19.57 -15.83
CA PHE A 130 9.62 19.84 -15.89
C PHE A 130 10.23 20.25 -14.53
N CYS A 131 9.50 20.06 -13.45
CA CYS A 131 9.96 20.41 -12.10
C CYS A 131 11.08 19.50 -11.62
N SER A 132 11.79 19.93 -10.58
CA SER A 132 12.96 19.25 -10.04
C SER A 132 12.67 17.91 -9.34
N ARG A 133 13.74 17.18 -9.01
CA ARG A 133 13.66 15.88 -8.30
C ARG A 133 12.97 15.94 -6.92
N ALA A 134 12.91 17.13 -6.29
CA ALA A 134 12.20 17.28 -5.02
C ALA A 134 10.71 16.93 -5.16
N ASP A 135 10.13 17.29 -6.32
CA ASP A 135 8.72 17.00 -6.63
C ASP A 135 8.48 15.53 -6.93
N ILE A 136 9.52 14.82 -7.39
CA ILE A 136 9.44 13.37 -7.70
C ILE A 136 9.27 12.54 -6.43
N ARG A 137 9.86 12.96 -5.30
CA ARG A 137 9.70 12.27 -4.01
C ARG A 137 8.26 12.27 -3.53
N ALA A 138 7.48 13.29 -3.89
CA ALA A 138 6.04 13.35 -3.61
C ALA A 138 5.22 12.31 -4.40
N ALA A 139 5.79 11.69 -5.45
CA ALA A 139 5.14 10.63 -6.23
C ALA A 139 5.28 9.22 -5.64
N SER A 140 6.16 9.04 -4.65
CA SER A 140 6.18 7.83 -3.82
C SER A 140 4.87 7.75 -3.05
N ALA A 141 4.38 6.54 -2.75
CA ALA A 141 3.14 6.37 -1.97
C ALA A 141 3.08 7.42 -0.85
N PRO A 142 2.07 8.31 -0.83
CA PRO A 142 1.99 9.35 0.19
C PRO A 142 1.87 8.69 1.56
N GLN A 143 2.72 9.11 2.48
CA GLN A 143 2.66 8.67 3.86
C GLN A 143 1.99 9.77 4.66
N GLU A 144 0.86 9.47 5.27
CA GLU A 144 0.24 10.39 6.25
C GLU A 144 1.19 10.55 7.44
N GLY A 145 1.40 11.80 7.84
CA GLY A 145 2.29 12.13 8.96
C GLY A 145 3.57 12.87 8.55
N ASP A 146 4.04 12.70 7.31
CA ASP A 146 5.10 13.52 6.76
C ASP A 146 4.49 14.61 5.88
N ARG A 147 4.90 15.84 6.11
CA ARG A 147 4.54 17.10 5.44
C ARG A 147 4.21 16.89 3.96
N PHE A 148 2.97 16.44 3.68
CA PHE A 148 2.49 16.28 2.32
C PHE A 148 2.44 17.66 1.65
N THR A 149 3.23 17.85 0.58
CA THR A 149 3.25 19.11 -0.15
C THR A 149 2.39 18.96 -1.40
N VAL A 150 1.28 19.67 -1.44
CA VAL A 150 0.42 19.76 -2.63
C VAL A 150 1.22 20.46 -3.76
N TYR A 151 1.26 19.85 -4.93
CA TYR A 151 1.95 20.42 -6.09
C TYR A 151 1.22 21.70 -6.57
N PRO A 152 1.92 22.83 -6.71
CA PRO A 152 1.28 24.12 -7.01
C PRO A 152 0.79 24.28 -8.46
N GLY A 153 0.83 23.25 -9.31
CA GLY A 153 0.34 23.32 -10.69
C GLY A 153 1.21 24.15 -11.66
N THR A 154 2.48 24.36 -11.34
CA THR A 154 3.38 25.24 -12.11
C THR A 154 3.44 24.88 -13.60
N CYS A 155 3.65 23.60 -13.94
CA CYS A 155 3.74 23.18 -15.34
C CYS A 155 2.36 23.12 -16.02
N ARG A 156 1.27 22.87 -15.29
CA ARG A 156 -0.09 22.99 -15.85
C ARG A 156 -0.37 24.42 -16.29
N ARG A 157 -0.04 25.40 -15.45
CA ARG A 157 -0.16 26.83 -15.81
C ARG A 157 0.74 27.21 -16.99
N LEU A 158 1.99 26.68 -17.02
CA LEU A 158 2.89 26.93 -18.14
C LEU A 158 2.29 26.43 -19.48
N ILE A 159 1.68 25.26 -19.48
CA ILE A 159 1.07 24.68 -20.70
C ILE A 159 -0.14 25.51 -21.13
N ALA A 160 -0.94 26.00 -20.19
CA ALA A 160 -2.10 26.83 -20.49
C ALA A 160 -1.70 28.23 -20.99
N SER A 161 -0.68 28.86 -20.39
CA SER A 161 -0.27 30.24 -20.73
C SER A 161 0.76 30.32 -21.86
N GLU A 162 1.66 29.35 -21.97
CA GLU A 162 2.78 29.37 -22.93
C GLU A 162 2.92 27.98 -23.61
N PRO A 163 1.91 27.47 -24.34
CA PRO A 163 1.90 26.15 -24.93
C PRO A 163 3.09 25.87 -25.87
N GLN A 164 3.52 26.89 -26.61
CA GLN A 164 4.66 26.75 -27.51
C GLN A 164 5.97 26.51 -26.75
N ARG A 165 6.15 27.13 -25.59
CA ARG A 165 7.32 26.92 -24.74
C ARG A 165 7.34 25.50 -24.18
N ALA A 166 6.19 24.97 -23.78
CA ALA A 166 6.09 23.57 -23.34
C ALA A 166 6.40 22.60 -24.49
N LYS A 167 5.84 22.82 -25.69
CA LYS A 167 6.13 22.04 -26.92
C LYS A 167 7.62 22.12 -27.29
N GLN A 168 8.26 23.29 -27.20
CA GLN A 168 9.69 23.45 -27.47
C GLN A 168 10.56 22.65 -26.47
N ARG A 169 10.21 22.65 -25.18
CA ARG A 169 10.94 21.89 -24.18
C ARG A 169 10.86 20.38 -24.43
N LEU A 170 9.70 19.88 -24.85
CA LEU A 170 9.53 18.49 -25.28
C LEU A 170 10.36 18.18 -26.52
N ALA A 171 10.35 19.05 -27.54
CA ALA A 171 11.14 18.90 -28.77
C ALA A 171 12.65 18.91 -28.48
N ASN A 172 13.10 19.67 -27.49
CA ASN A 172 14.49 19.67 -27.01
C ASN A 172 14.83 18.45 -26.14
N ASN A 173 13.88 17.54 -25.94
CA ASN A 173 14.04 16.37 -25.09
C ASN A 173 14.38 16.72 -23.62
N ASP A 174 13.89 17.87 -23.13
CA ASP A 174 14.07 18.26 -21.74
C ASP A 174 13.52 17.16 -20.81
N ARG A 175 14.27 16.86 -19.77
CA ARG A 175 13.84 15.87 -18.78
C ARG A 175 12.52 16.28 -18.14
N HIS A 176 11.53 15.41 -18.19
CA HIS A 176 10.20 15.64 -17.63
C HIS A 176 9.58 14.37 -17.05
N SER A 177 8.63 14.54 -16.16
CA SER A 177 7.70 13.52 -15.69
C SER A 177 6.31 13.79 -16.27
N MET A 178 5.42 12.81 -16.23
CA MET A 178 4.01 13.01 -16.60
C MET A 178 3.16 13.14 -15.34
N ARG A 179 2.28 14.13 -15.31
CA ARG A 179 1.31 14.33 -14.22
C ARG A 179 -0.11 14.18 -14.72
N ILE A 180 -1.00 13.75 -13.84
CA ILE A 180 -2.44 13.84 -14.01
C ILE A 180 -2.93 15.14 -13.37
N ALA A 181 -3.72 15.91 -14.09
CA ALA A 181 -4.38 17.11 -13.58
C ALA A 181 -5.55 16.70 -12.67
N THR A 182 -5.70 17.38 -11.54
CA THR A 182 -6.79 17.13 -10.59
C THR A 182 -7.81 18.27 -10.65
N ALA A 183 -9.09 17.90 -10.66
CA ALA A 183 -10.19 18.87 -10.63
C ALA A 183 -10.39 19.44 -9.22
N ASP A 184 -10.92 20.67 -9.13
CA ASP A 184 -11.40 21.23 -7.87
C ASP A 184 -12.76 20.61 -7.52
N THR A 185 -12.70 19.36 -7.09
CA THR A 185 -13.88 18.59 -6.73
C THR A 185 -13.60 17.70 -5.53
N THR A 186 -14.63 17.41 -4.74
CA THR A 186 -14.52 16.56 -3.57
C THR A 186 -14.97 15.15 -3.90
N ILE A 187 -14.08 14.19 -3.66
CA ILE A 187 -14.39 12.76 -3.70
C ILE A 187 -14.84 12.32 -2.30
N THR A 188 -16.03 11.75 -2.25
CA THR A 188 -16.60 11.14 -1.03
C THR A 188 -16.62 9.62 -1.20
N PHE A 189 -16.15 8.89 -0.20
CA PHE A 189 -16.25 7.44 -0.14
C PHE A 189 -16.47 6.97 1.30
N HIS A 190 -16.98 5.77 1.47
CA HIS A 190 -17.10 5.13 2.79
C HIS A 190 -15.89 4.23 3.05
N ASP A 191 -15.33 4.33 4.26
CA ASP A 191 -14.28 3.45 4.76
C ASP A 191 -14.82 2.64 5.93
N GLU A 192 -14.59 1.32 5.91
CA GLU A 192 -15.13 0.41 6.91
C GLU A 192 -14.65 0.72 8.35
N VAL A 193 -13.48 1.34 8.49
CA VAL A 193 -12.90 1.66 9.80
C VAL A 193 -13.10 3.13 10.18
N PHE A 194 -12.86 4.04 9.24
CA PHE A 194 -12.87 5.48 9.48
C PHE A 194 -14.17 6.18 9.04
N GLY A 195 -15.16 5.42 8.56
CA GLY A 195 -16.46 5.97 8.13
C GLY A 195 -16.35 6.82 6.87
N THR A 196 -17.26 7.77 6.70
CA THR A 196 -17.30 8.63 5.51
C THR A 196 -16.10 9.55 5.44
N GLN A 197 -15.36 9.48 4.35
CA GLN A 197 -14.19 10.27 4.03
C GLN A 197 -14.47 11.23 2.88
N GLN A 198 -13.89 12.42 2.95
CA GLN A 198 -14.04 13.46 1.93
C GLN A 198 -12.69 14.15 1.69
N TYR A 199 -12.25 14.20 0.45
CA TYR A 199 -11.01 14.88 0.05
C TYR A 199 -11.26 15.69 -1.22
N ASN A 200 -10.88 16.95 -1.19
CA ASN A 200 -10.84 17.79 -2.38
C ASN A 200 -9.56 17.48 -3.17
N LEU A 201 -9.71 17.06 -4.42
CA LEU A 201 -8.55 16.59 -5.21
C LEU A 201 -7.53 17.70 -5.45
N ALA A 202 -7.96 18.95 -5.75
CA ALA A 202 -7.05 20.03 -6.04
C ALA A 202 -6.35 20.58 -4.77
N HIS A 203 -7.08 20.65 -3.65
CA HIS A 203 -6.61 21.30 -2.44
C HIS A 203 -5.90 20.33 -1.48
N ASP A 204 -6.38 19.08 -1.39
CA ASP A 204 -5.84 18.11 -0.45
C ASP A 204 -4.77 17.21 -1.09
N ILE A 205 -4.77 17.05 -2.41
CA ILE A 205 -3.91 16.10 -3.14
C ILE A 205 -3.02 16.83 -4.16
N GLY A 206 -3.61 17.62 -5.06
CA GLY A 206 -2.93 18.28 -6.17
C GLY A 206 -2.58 17.33 -7.33
N ASP A 207 -1.97 17.89 -8.38
CA ASP A 207 -1.58 17.10 -9.56
C ASP A 207 -0.44 16.14 -9.24
N ILE A 208 -0.68 14.87 -9.43
CA ILE A 208 0.25 13.78 -9.05
C ILE A 208 1.04 13.27 -10.26
N ILE A 209 2.30 12.92 -10.06
CA ILE A 209 3.10 12.23 -11.06
C ILE A 209 2.52 10.84 -11.30
N VAL A 210 2.21 10.52 -12.56
CA VAL A 210 1.78 9.19 -13.00
C VAL A 210 2.91 8.41 -13.68
N ARG A 211 3.89 9.12 -14.29
CA ARG A 211 5.13 8.51 -14.81
C ARG A 211 6.30 9.41 -14.49
N ARG A 212 7.34 8.83 -13.90
CA ARG A 212 8.58 9.51 -13.51
C ARG A 212 9.43 9.80 -14.75
N SER A 213 10.37 10.74 -14.62
CA SER A 213 11.29 11.11 -15.70
C SER A 213 12.34 10.04 -16.04
N ASP A 214 12.46 9.00 -15.25
CA ASP A 214 13.26 7.78 -15.53
C ASP A 214 12.43 6.66 -16.17
N GLY A 215 11.15 6.93 -16.47
CA GLY A 215 10.25 6.01 -17.15
C GLY A 215 9.40 5.13 -16.23
N ILE A 216 9.70 5.09 -14.93
CA ILE A 216 8.95 4.27 -13.96
C ILE A 216 7.57 4.87 -13.73
N TYR A 217 6.53 4.05 -13.76
CA TYR A 217 5.17 4.44 -13.39
C TYR A 217 5.05 4.66 -11.89
N SER A 218 4.22 5.62 -11.50
CA SER A 218 4.00 5.90 -10.09
C SER A 218 3.15 4.81 -9.43
N TYR A 219 3.30 4.68 -8.13
CA TYR A 219 2.44 3.84 -7.30
C TYR A 219 0.96 4.09 -7.55
N GLN A 220 0.54 5.36 -7.61
CA GLN A 220 -0.87 5.73 -7.78
C GLN A 220 -1.48 5.24 -9.10
N LEU A 221 -0.73 5.32 -10.20
CA LEU A 221 -1.19 4.78 -11.48
C LEU A 221 -1.17 3.25 -11.46
N ALA A 222 -0.03 2.65 -11.10
CA ALA A 222 0.17 1.21 -11.19
C ALA A 222 -0.85 0.44 -10.34
N VAL A 223 -1.03 0.83 -9.07
CA VAL A 223 -1.98 0.13 -8.18
C VAL A 223 -3.43 0.28 -8.66
N THR A 224 -3.79 1.45 -9.21
CA THR A 224 -5.17 1.66 -9.70
C THR A 224 -5.46 0.84 -10.96
N VAL A 225 -4.50 0.78 -11.88
CA VAL A 225 -4.58 -0.05 -13.08
C VAL A 225 -4.67 -1.52 -12.71
N ASP A 226 -3.81 -1.97 -11.81
CA ASP A 226 -3.79 -3.36 -11.37
C ASP A 226 -5.08 -3.76 -10.64
N ASP A 227 -5.54 -2.93 -9.68
CA ASP A 227 -6.78 -3.21 -8.95
C ASP A 227 -7.98 -3.25 -9.90
N LEU A 228 -7.97 -2.43 -10.98
CA LEU A 228 -9.01 -2.46 -12.01
C LEU A 228 -8.90 -3.72 -12.89
N ASP A 229 -7.69 -4.03 -13.40
CA ASP A 229 -7.43 -5.15 -14.31
C ASP A 229 -7.59 -6.52 -13.63
N MET A 230 -7.18 -6.62 -12.37
CA MET A 230 -7.32 -7.84 -11.56
C MET A 230 -8.72 -8.00 -10.93
N GLY A 231 -9.65 -7.09 -11.19
CA GLY A 231 -11.00 -7.16 -10.63
C GLY A 231 -11.09 -7.04 -9.13
N ILE A 232 -10.17 -6.28 -8.51
CA ILE A 232 -10.15 -6.07 -7.06
C ILE A 232 -11.31 -5.17 -6.64
N THR A 233 -12.07 -5.63 -5.67
CA THR A 233 -13.25 -4.95 -5.13
C THR A 233 -13.25 -4.84 -3.60
N ASP A 234 -12.25 -5.45 -2.94
CA ASP A 234 -12.04 -5.33 -1.49
C ASP A 234 -10.61 -4.85 -1.21
N ILE A 235 -10.47 -3.61 -0.74
CA ILE A 235 -9.20 -2.91 -0.58
C ILE A 235 -8.93 -2.63 0.89
N VAL A 236 -8.15 -3.51 1.53
CA VAL A 236 -7.69 -3.33 2.91
C VAL A 236 -6.20 -3.00 2.93
N ARG A 237 -5.80 -1.96 3.68
CA ARG A 237 -4.41 -1.48 3.79
C ARG A 237 -4.22 -0.51 4.96
N GLY A 238 -3.02 0.00 5.18
CA GLY A 238 -2.74 0.99 6.22
C GLY A 238 -3.39 2.36 5.93
N ARG A 239 -3.81 3.08 6.99
CA ARG A 239 -4.49 4.39 6.90
C ARG A 239 -3.61 5.50 6.30
N ASP A 240 -2.30 5.28 6.16
CA ASP A 240 -1.40 6.19 5.46
C ASP A 240 -1.75 6.36 3.98
N LEU A 241 -2.55 5.45 3.44
CA LEU A 241 -3.06 5.52 2.08
C LEU A 241 -4.52 6.00 2.00
N LEU A 242 -5.12 6.41 3.12
CA LEU A 242 -6.52 6.83 3.17
C LEU A 242 -6.81 8.01 2.22
N ARG A 243 -5.96 9.05 2.25
CA ARG A 243 -6.05 10.19 1.32
C ARG A 243 -5.85 9.77 -0.14
N SER A 244 -4.94 8.83 -0.38
CA SER A 244 -4.64 8.34 -1.74
C SER A 244 -5.84 7.67 -2.39
N ASN A 245 -6.78 7.17 -1.59
CA ASN A 245 -7.98 6.51 -2.08
C ASN A 245 -8.83 7.43 -2.96
N ALA A 246 -8.99 8.70 -2.58
CA ALA A 246 -9.73 9.66 -3.39
C ALA A 246 -9.10 9.87 -4.78
N LEU A 247 -7.76 9.93 -4.86
CA LEU A 247 -7.05 10.00 -6.13
C LEU A 247 -7.20 8.73 -6.96
N GLN A 248 -7.13 7.56 -6.34
CA GLN A 248 -7.27 6.27 -7.02
C GLN A 248 -8.70 6.09 -7.56
N ILE A 249 -9.72 6.54 -6.83
CA ILE A 249 -11.11 6.60 -7.33
C ILE A 249 -11.18 7.50 -8.56
N TYR A 250 -10.53 8.67 -8.54
CA TYR A 250 -10.47 9.59 -9.67
C TYR A 250 -9.81 8.95 -10.90
N ILE A 251 -8.62 8.36 -10.73
CA ILE A 251 -7.89 7.69 -11.83
C ILE A 251 -8.70 6.52 -12.37
N ARG A 252 -9.33 5.71 -11.51
CA ARG A 252 -10.18 4.59 -11.92
C ARG A 252 -11.35 5.05 -12.79
N LYS A 253 -12.06 6.10 -12.37
CA LYS A 253 -13.16 6.68 -13.16
C LYS A 253 -12.67 7.20 -14.51
N ALA A 254 -11.53 7.89 -14.53
CA ALA A 254 -10.93 8.37 -15.78
C ALA A 254 -10.54 7.21 -16.71
N LEU A 255 -9.96 6.12 -16.20
CA LEU A 255 -9.62 4.94 -16.99
C LEU A 255 -10.85 4.25 -17.59
N ILE A 256 -11.91 4.08 -16.79
CA ILE A 256 -13.18 3.48 -17.27
C ILE A 256 -13.77 4.37 -18.38
N ASN A 257 -13.81 5.68 -18.18
CA ASN A 257 -14.31 6.62 -19.20
C ASN A 257 -13.45 6.64 -20.46
N ALA A 258 -12.13 6.45 -20.32
CA ALA A 258 -11.20 6.33 -21.46
C ALA A 258 -11.36 5.01 -22.23
N GLY A 259 -12.21 4.10 -21.76
CA GLY A 259 -12.46 2.78 -22.37
C GLY A 259 -11.41 1.74 -22.04
N PHE A 260 -10.70 1.88 -20.91
CA PHE A 260 -9.81 0.83 -20.42
C PHE A 260 -10.59 -0.46 -20.17
N LYS A 261 -10.11 -1.56 -20.72
CA LYS A 261 -10.76 -2.87 -20.60
C LYS A 261 -9.89 -3.79 -19.76
N PRO A 262 -10.37 -4.23 -18.58
CA PRO A 262 -9.68 -5.22 -17.77
C PRO A 262 -9.42 -6.50 -18.56
N SER A 263 -8.26 -7.12 -18.37
CA SER A 263 -7.91 -8.43 -18.97
C SER A 263 -8.80 -9.53 -18.45
N GLU A 264 -9.24 -9.42 -17.20
CA GLU A 264 -10.24 -10.28 -16.59
C GLU A 264 -11.48 -9.45 -16.28
N PRO A 265 -12.65 -9.83 -16.84
CA PRO A 265 -13.88 -9.15 -16.49
C PRO A 265 -14.11 -9.36 -14.98
N THR A 266 -14.21 -8.27 -14.23
CA THR A 266 -14.76 -8.30 -12.88
C THR A 266 -16.08 -9.09 -12.96
N GLN A 267 -16.18 -10.19 -12.23
CA GLN A 267 -17.49 -10.83 -12.07
C GLN A 267 -18.42 -9.76 -11.50
N PRO A 268 -19.54 -9.45 -12.19
CA PRO A 268 -20.45 -8.45 -11.69
C PRO A 268 -20.91 -8.93 -10.31
N PHE A 269 -20.66 -8.11 -9.30
CA PHE A 269 -21.43 -8.22 -8.07
C PHE A 269 -22.90 -8.02 -8.51
N HIS A 270 -23.71 -9.07 -8.46
CA HIS A 270 -25.12 -8.97 -8.69
C HIS A 270 -25.74 -8.33 -7.44
N PRO A 271 -26.05 -7.04 -7.43
CA PRO A 271 -26.88 -6.51 -6.37
C PRO A 271 -28.19 -7.27 -6.41
N ALA A 272 -28.76 -7.54 -5.26
CA ALA A 272 -30.03 -8.27 -5.13
C ALA A 272 -31.21 -7.58 -5.86
N ASP A 273 -31.01 -6.38 -6.40
CA ASP A 273 -31.97 -5.55 -7.14
C ASP A 273 -31.94 -5.71 -8.67
N GLY A 274 -31.01 -6.52 -9.22
CA GLY A 274 -30.94 -6.79 -10.66
C GLY A 274 -30.41 -5.65 -11.53
N SER A 275 -29.75 -4.62 -10.98
CA SER A 275 -29.12 -3.55 -11.75
C SER A 275 -27.80 -4.04 -12.38
N ASN A 276 -27.81 -4.25 -13.69
CA ASN A 276 -26.64 -4.71 -14.48
C ASN A 276 -25.93 -3.52 -15.16
N LYS A 277 -25.48 -2.51 -14.40
CA LYS A 277 -24.62 -1.48 -14.99
C LYS A 277 -23.15 -1.83 -14.69
N PRO A 278 -22.25 -1.86 -15.71
CA PRO A 278 -20.81 -2.11 -15.53
C PRO A 278 -20.13 -1.14 -14.60
N ASP A 279 -20.75 0.01 -14.38
CA ASP A 279 -20.25 1.12 -13.56
C ASP A 279 -20.58 0.98 -12.05
N ASP A 280 -21.36 -0.03 -11.66
CA ASP A 280 -21.87 -0.22 -10.29
C ASP A 280 -21.09 -1.26 -9.47
N VAL A 281 -19.81 -1.51 -9.83
CA VAL A 281 -18.95 -2.33 -8.97
C VAL A 281 -18.65 -1.55 -7.71
N THR A 282 -19.38 -1.81 -6.64
CA THR A 282 -19.12 -1.25 -5.32
C THR A 282 -17.77 -1.78 -4.81
N ILE A 283 -16.81 -0.89 -4.60
CA ILE A 283 -15.53 -1.23 -3.97
C ILE A 283 -15.64 -0.98 -2.47
N SER A 284 -15.31 -1.99 -1.68
CA SER A 284 -15.12 -1.88 -0.25
C SER A 284 -13.73 -1.34 0.06
N TYR A 285 -13.66 -0.37 0.95
CA TYR A 285 -12.41 0.22 1.42
C TYR A 285 -12.30 0.10 2.92
N ALA A 286 -11.19 -0.40 3.41
CA ALA A 286 -10.88 -0.43 4.82
C ALA A 286 -9.43 -0.02 5.06
N HIS A 287 -9.24 1.04 5.81
CA HIS A 287 -7.91 1.48 6.20
C HIS A 287 -7.66 1.14 7.67
N LEU A 288 -6.57 0.44 7.93
CA LEU A 288 -6.23 0.01 9.28
C LEU A 288 -5.39 1.06 9.99
N PRO A 289 -5.58 1.28 11.31
CA PRO A 289 -4.68 2.08 12.12
C PRO A 289 -3.23 1.62 11.94
N LEU A 290 -2.29 2.54 12.03
CA LEU A 290 -0.88 2.24 11.83
C LEU A 290 -0.26 1.64 13.07
N ILE A 291 0.90 1.03 12.87
CA ILE A 291 1.72 0.53 13.97
C ILE A 291 2.99 1.38 14.02
N ASP A 292 3.16 2.07 15.15
CA ASP A 292 4.33 2.89 15.46
C ASP A 292 5.21 2.16 16.50
N ASN A 293 6.49 2.52 16.58
CA ASN A 293 7.36 2.07 17.65
C ASN A 293 7.07 2.84 18.96
N ALA A 294 7.71 2.45 20.06
CA ALA A 294 7.56 3.09 21.36
C ALA A 294 7.94 4.59 21.37
N ALA A 295 8.70 5.07 20.37
CA ALA A 295 9.04 6.48 20.19
C ALA A 295 7.99 7.26 19.36
N GLY A 296 6.86 6.65 19.00
CA GLY A 296 5.83 7.27 18.16
C GLY A 296 6.25 7.44 16.69
N GLN A 297 7.26 6.70 16.25
CA GLN A 297 7.73 6.70 14.87
C GLN A 297 7.22 5.43 14.19
N ARG A 298 6.85 5.53 12.92
CA ARG A 298 6.49 4.36 12.12
C ARG A 298 7.54 3.28 12.21
N LEU A 299 7.08 2.03 12.32
CA LEU A 299 7.96 0.87 12.18
C LEU A 299 8.66 0.97 10.82
N ALA A 300 9.85 1.56 10.84
CA ALA A 300 10.66 1.69 9.64
C ALA A 300 11.43 0.40 9.42
N LYS A 301 11.72 0.06 8.15
CA LYS A 301 12.57 -1.06 7.73
C LYS A 301 13.96 -1.10 8.40
N ARG A 302 14.34 -0.05 9.13
CA ARG A 302 15.60 0.06 9.89
C ARG A 302 15.54 -0.61 11.25
N GLU A 303 14.35 -0.80 11.81
CA GLU A 303 14.14 -1.54 13.06
C GLU A 303 13.96 -3.03 12.72
N ARG A 304 15.08 -3.70 12.48
CA ARG A 304 15.14 -5.13 12.12
C ARG A 304 14.53 -6.07 13.16
N SER A 305 14.30 -5.60 14.36
CA SER A 305 13.92 -6.41 15.51
C SER A 305 12.56 -7.09 15.42
N LEU A 306 11.66 -6.60 14.56
CA LEU A 306 10.31 -7.14 14.33
C LEU A 306 10.14 -7.74 12.93
N ASP A 307 11.25 -8.04 12.28
CA ASP A 307 11.35 -8.82 11.06
C ASP A 307 10.97 -10.28 11.33
N LEU A 308 10.11 -10.87 10.50
CA LEU A 308 9.64 -12.25 10.67
C LEU A 308 10.78 -13.25 10.76
N GLY A 309 11.88 -13.03 10.03
CA GLY A 309 13.03 -13.91 10.08
C GLY A 309 13.72 -13.91 11.42
N ILE A 310 13.79 -12.75 12.07
CA ILE A 310 14.36 -12.64 13.41
C ILE A 310 13.41 -13.28 14.42
N LEU A 311 12.11 -12.99 14.33
CA LEU A 311 11.12 -13.55 15.23
C LEU A 311 11.06 -15.08 15.16
N THR A 312 11.05 -15.65 13.96
CA THR A 312 11.07 -17.11 13.75
C THR A 312 12.38 -17.75 14.21
N ALA A 313 13.52 -17.10 14.01
CA ALA A 313 14.81 -17.58 14.52
C ALA A 313 14.87 -17.62 16.06
N HIS A 314 14.07 -16.79 16.73
CA HIS A 314 13.91 -16.81 18.19
C HIS A 314 12.79 -17.72 18.68
N GLY A 315 12.18 -18.49 17.78
CA GLY A 315 11.18 -19.51 18.14
C GLY A 315 9.73 -19.01 18.12
N ALA A 316 9.45 -17.80 17.62
CA ALA A 316 8.07 -17.35 17.47
C ALA A 316 7.30 -18.24 16.48
N THR A 317 6.12 -18.70 16.89
CA THR A 317 5.23 -19.52 16.05
C THR A 317 4.30 -18.66 15.20
N ALA A 318 3.75 -19.24 14.14
CA ALA A 318 2.75 -18.58 13.31
C ALA A 318 1.55 -18.11 14.12
N GLN A 319 1.07 -18.97 15.05
CA GLN A 319 -0.07 -18.66 15.90
C GLN A 319 0.21 -17.49 16.86
N GLN A 320 1.44 -17.35 17.36
CA GLN A 320 1.81 -16.21 18.19
C GLN A 320 1.81 -14.92 17.35
N ILE A 321 2.35 -14.94 16.13
CA ILE A 321 2.39 -13.77 15.25
C ILE A 321 0.98 -13.38 14.81
N ILE A 322 0.16 -14.32 14.35
CA ILE A 322 -1.24 -14.08 13.97
C ILE A 322 -2.05 -13.60 15.17
N GLY A 323 -1.92 -14.27 16.33
CA GLY A 323 -2.61 -13.88 17.56
C GLY A 323 -2.28 -12.45 18.00
N TYR A 324 -1.00 -12.06 17.89
CA TYR A 324 -0.59 -10.69 18.19
C TYR A 324 -1.19 -9.68 17.21
N CYS A 325 -1.18 -9.96 15.90
CA CYS A 325 -1.81 -9.12 14.90
C CYS A 325 -3.34 -9.04 15.08
N ALA A 326 -3.99 -10.15 15.40
CA ALA A 326 -5.42 -10.22 15.71
C ALA A 326 -5.78 -9.38 16.94
N TRP A 327 -4.94 -9.41 17.98
CA TRP A 327 -5.09 -8.54 19.14
C TRP A 327 -4.95 -7.06 18.77
N LEU A 328 -3.95 -6.69 17.97
CA LEU A 328 -3.80 -5.33 17.45
C LEU A 328 -5.00 -4.88 16.61
N LEU A 329 -5.67 -5.79 15.91
CA LEU A 329 -6.94 -5.52 15.18
C LEU A 329 -8.14 -5.35 16.13
N GLY A 330 -7.99 -5.64 17.43
CA GLY A 330 -9.09 -5.57 18.40
C GLY A 330 -9.95 -6.83 18.47
N LEU A 331 -9.54 -7.92 17.81
CA LEU A 331 -10.34 -9.16 17.73
C LEU A 331 -10.33 -9.98 19.02
N GLN A 332 -9.44 -9.67 19.95
CA GLN A 332 -9.32 -10.33 21.26
C GLN A 332 -9.78 -9.44 22.42
N GLY A 333 -10.57 -8.40 22.13
CA GLY A 333 -11.09 -7.44 23.10
C GLY A 333 -10.29 -6.15 23.19
N ASP A 334 -10.55 -5.35 24.23
CA ASP A 334 -9.90 -4.05 24.40
C ASP A 334 -8.40 -4.20 24.68
N LEU A 335 -7.58 -3.60 23.83
CA LEU A 335 -6.12 -3.59 23.89
C LEU A 335 -5.54 -3.14 25.26
N LYS A 336 -6.27 -2.29 25.99
CA LYS A 336 -5.84 -1.82 27.32
C LYS A 336 -6.05 -2.83 28.44
N HIS A 337 -6.98 -3.75 28.24
CA HIS A 337 -7.42 -4.68 29.30
C HIS A 337 -7.16 -6.15 28.96
N THR A 338 -6.73 -6.45 27.72
CA THR A 338 -6.43 -7.82 27.28
C THR A 338 -4.96 -7.94 26.90
N LYS A 339 -4.49 -9.18 26.89
CA LYS A 339 -3.17 -9.56 26.38
C LYS A 339 -3.35 -10.42 25.14
N PRO A 340 -2.42 -10.34 24.18
CA PRO A 340 -2.49 -11.19 23.00
C PRO A 340 -2.46 -12.68 23.38
N GLN A 341 -3.26 -13.48 22.68
CA GLN A 341 -3.27 -14.94 22.80
C GLN A 341 -2.90 -15.55 21.44
N PRO A 342 -2.12 -16.63 21.41
CA PRO A 342 -1.84 -17.35 20.18
C PRO A 342 -3.15 -17.75 19.48
N MET A 343 -3.20 -17.60 18.15
CA MET A 343 -4.38 -17.83 17.34
C MET A 343 -3.97 -18.15 15.90
N SER A 344 -4.61 -19.12 15.27
CA SER A 344 -4.46 -19.36 13.84
C SER A 344 -5.22 -18.33 13.00
N ALA A 345 -4.94 -18.27 11.71
CA ALA A 345 -5.67 -17.40 10.79
C ALA A 345 -7.17 -17.76 10.75
N ASP A 346 -7.51 -19.05 10.76
CA ASP A 346 -8.89 -19.53 10.75
C ASP A 346 -9.63 -19.20 12.06
N GLU A 347 -8.96 -19.30 13.21
CA GLU A 347 -9.53 -18.86 14.48
C GLU A 347 -9.78 -17.35 14.49
N ALA A 348 -8.84 -16.56 13.94
CA ALA A 348 -9.02 -15.13 13.77
C ALA A 348 -10.20 -14.81 12.84
N LEU A 349 -10.39 -15.60 11.76
CA LEU A 349 -11.52 -15.47 10.85
C LEU A 349 -12.86 -15.72 11.56
N GLY A 350 -12.89 -16.68 12.46
CA GLY A 350 -14.09 -17.00 13.25
C GLY A 350 -14.61 -15.80 14.05
N VAL A 351 -13.70 -15.00 14.61
CA VAL A 351 -14.02 -13.84 15.48
C VAL A 351 -13.96 -12.49 14.77
N PHE A 352 -13.57 -12.47 13.49
CA PHE A 352 -13.42 -11.22 12.75
C PHE A 352 -14.75 -10.51 12.51
N SER A 353 -14.75 -9.21 12.79
CA SER A 353 -15.77 -8.25 12.36
C SER A 353 -15.18 -6.85 12.25
N TRP A 354 -15.67 -6.05 11.31
CA TRP A 354 -15.29 -4.64 11.21
C TRP A 354 -15.72 -3.84 12.45
N ASP A 355 -16.79 -4.26 13.15
CA ASP A 355 -17.19 -3.63 14.41
C ASP A 355 -16.11 -3.74 15.49
N ALA A 356 -15.45 -4.88 15.60
CA ALA A 356 -14.33 -5.06 16.52
C ALA A 356 -13.16 -4.12 16.18
N VAL A 357 -12.80 -4.02 14.88
CA VAL A 357 -11.72 -3.13 14.43
C VAL A 357 -12.04 -1.66 14.69
N ARG A 358 -13.30 -1.24 14.47
CA ARG A 358 -13.80 0.14 14.69
C ARG A 358 -13.80 0.57 16.14
N THR A 359 -13.77 -0.34 17.10
CA THR A 359 -13.78 0.02 18.54
C THR A 359 -12.59 0.90 18.93
N ASN A 360 -11.48 0.81 18.18
CA ASN A 360 -10.32 1.64 18.39
C ASN A 360 -9.65 1.99 17.05
N THR A 361 -9.79 3.23 16.61
CA THR A 361 -9.21 3.76 15.37
C THR A 361 -7.86 4.47 15.57
N SER A 362 -7.37 4.55 16.83
CA SER A 362 -6.07 5.15 17.12
C SER A 362 -4.93 4.26 16.60
N ASP A 363 -3.80 4.87 16.25
CA ASP A 363 -2.60 4.12 15.90
C ASP A 363 -2.13 3.26 17.08
N ARG A 364 -1.49 2.15 16.75
CA ARG A 364 -0.97 1.18 17.71
C ARG A 364 0.48 1.51 18.03
N THR A 365 0.84 1.42 19.28
CA THR A 365 2.24 1.46 19.70
C THR A 365 2.70 0.03 19.93
N LEU A 366 3.77 -0.37 19.28
CA LEU A 366 4.37 -1.67 19.47
C LEU A 366 5.61 -1.55 20.34
N ASP A 367 5.57 -2.16 21.52
CA ASP A 367 6.72 -2.33 22.38
C ASP A 367 7.38 -3.69 22.10
N GLN A 368 8.63 -3.67 21.65
CA GLN A 368 9.36 -4.89 21.34
C GLN A 368 9.55 -5.79 22.59
N GLY A 369 9.72 -5.20 23.76
CA GLY A 369 9.85 -5.92 25.01
C GLY A 369 8.56 -6.66 25.34
N GLU A 370 7.40 -6.06 25.08
CA GLU A 370 6.10 -6.67 25.27
C GLU A 370 5.86 -7.82 24.29
N PHE A 371 6.22 -7.65 23.00
CA PHE A 371 6.15 -8.74 22.03
C PHE A 371 7.09 -9.89 22.38
N ASN A 372 8.32 -9.61 22.79
CA ASN A 372 9.29 -10.63 23.19
C ASN A 372 8.82 -11.41 24.43
N ALA A 373 8.20 -10.73 25.39
CA ALA A 373 7.61 -11.37 26.57
C ALA A 373 6.43 -12.27 26.21
N TYR A 374 5.62 -11.86 25.24
CA TYR A 374 4.49 -12.65 24.73
C TYR A 374 4.95 -13.89 23.97
N SER A 375 5.98 -13.77 23.12
CA SER A 375 6.47 -14.86 22.26
C SER A 375 7.52 -15.75 22.93
N ASP A 376 7.88 -15.49 24.19
CA ASP A 376 9.04 -16.09 24.86
C ASP A 376 10.36 -15.96 24.09
N CYS A 377 10.41 -15.03 23.12
CA CYS A 377 11.60 -14.71 22.34
C CYS A 377 12.63 -13.97 23.20
N ARG A 378 13.66 -14.67 23.66
CA ARG A 378 14.77 -14.03 24.36
C ARG A 378 15.71 -13.30 23.37
N PRO A 379 16.17 -12.08 23.66
CA PRO A 379 17.09 -11.36 22.78
C PRO A 379 18.39 -12.16 22.59
N TYR A 380 18.85 -12.26 21.37
CA TYR A 380 20.04 -13.04 20.96
C TYR A 380 21.30 -12.69 21.78
N SER A 381 21.40 -11.46 22.27
CA SER A 381 22.50 -11.00 23.12
C SER A 381 22.57 -11.71 24.47
N ALA A 382 21.44 -12.14 25.05
CA ALA A 382 21.43 -12.80 26.35
C ALA A 382 21.89 -14.26 26.25
N VAL A 383 21.57 -14.95 25.13
CA VAL A 383 21.96 -16.36 24.92
C VAL A 383 23.45 -16.48 24.60
N LEU A 384 23.99 -15.57 23.78
CA LEU A 384 25.43 -15.52 23.49
C LEU A 384 26.26 -15.12 24.72
N PHE A 385 25.75 -14.19 25.54
CA PHE A 385 26.46 -13.76 26.74
C PHE A 385 26.50 -14.88 27.80
N CYS A 386 25.40 -15.60 28.00
CA CYS A 386 25.39 -16.76 28.90
C CYS A 386 26.27 -17.90 28.39
N SER A 387 26.27 -18.20 27.08
CA SER A 387 27.11 -19.25 26.50
C SER A 387 28.61 -18.85 26.54
N PHE A 388 28.92 -17.57 26.31
CA PHE A 388 30.29 -17.05 26.39
C PHE A 388 30.82 -17.01 27.85
N ILE A 389 29.97 -16.63 28.81
CA ILE A 389 30.31 -16.66 30.23
C ILE A 389 30.52 -18.08 30.72
N LEU A 390 29.66 -19.03 30.30
CA LEU A 390 29.83 -20.45 30.65
C LEU A 390 31.10 -21.06 30.04
N GLN A 391 31.49 -20.68 28.84
CA GLN A 391 32.75 -21.07 28.20
C GLN A 391 33.97 -20.45 28.91
N LEU A 392 33.87 -19.17 29.31
CA LEU A 392 34.93 -18.51 30.10
C LEU A 392 35.08 -19.14 31.48
N TYR A 393 33.99 -19.48 32.18
CA TYR A 393 34.06 -20.14 33.47
C TYR A 393 34.66 -21.56 33.35
N SER A 394 34.35 -22.31 32.31
CA SER A 394 34.96 -23.61 32.06
C SER A 394 36.45 -23.53 31.72
N ALA A 395 36.85 -22.49 30.95
CA ALA A 395 38.26 -22.25 30.62
C ALA A 395 39.10 -21.79 31.84
N ILE A 396 38.52 -20.99 32.74
CA ILE A 396 39.18 -20.54 33.98
C ILE A 396 39.30 -21.70 34.98
N ALA A 397 38.26 -22.54 35.08
CA ALA A 397 38.29 -23.73 35.91
C ALA A 397 39.35 -24.76 35.46
N PHE A 398 39.58 -24.85 34.12
CA PHE A 398 40.60 -25.73 33.56
C PHE A 398 42.03 -25.20 33.75
N SER A 399 42.21 -23.88 33.84
CA SER A 399 43.53 -23.24 34.04
C SER A 399 44.01 -23.29 35.50
N GLN A 400 43.08 -23.46 36.46
CA GLN A 400 43.44 -23.59 37.88
C GLN A 400 43.81 -25.02 38.34
N SER A 401 43.57 -26.02 37.47
CA SER A 401 43.93 -27.42 37.70
C SER A 401 45.33 -27.82 37.23
N ILE A 402 46.13 -26.85 36.67
CA ILE A 402 47.48 -27.07 36.19
C ILE A 402 48.45 -26.11 36.94
N ILE A 403 48.52 -26.22 38.24
CA ILE A 403 49.67 -25.68 39.00
C ILE A 403 50.32 -26.91 39.68
N PRO A 404 51.49 -27.34 39.22
CA PRO A 404 52.24 -28.37 39.95
C PRO A 404 52.76 -27.79 41.24
N ASN A 405 52.53 -28.53 42.33
CA ASN A 405 53.03 -28.27 43.67
C ASN A 405 54.58 -28.29 43.64
N GLN A 406 55.21 -27.14 43.72
CA GLN A 406 56.65 -27.05 43.99
C GLN A 406 56.90 -27.11 45.48
N ALA A 407 56.95 -28.32 46.00
CA ALA A 407 57.63 -28.61 47.23
C ALA A 407 58.39 -29.93 47.04
N ASP A 408 59.67 -29.80 46.70
CA ASP A 408 60.78 -30.70 46.97
C ASP A 408 61.89 -30.46 45.93
N ILE A 409 62.88 -29.63 46.27
CA ILE A 409 64.29 -29.85 45.91
C ILE A 409 65.12 -29.06 46.94
N ARG A 410 65.86 -29.86 47.71
CA ARG A 410 67.01 -29.37 48.46
C ARG A 410 68.15 -28.94 47.54
#